data_78b3d6b94b0d3a4a74cba8c03c0c50ef
#
_entry.id   78b3d6b94b0d3a4a74cba8c03c0c50ef
#
_cell.length_a   1.000
_cell.length_b   1.000
_cell.length_c   1.000
_cell.angle_alpha   90.00
_cell.angle_beta   90.00
_cell.angle_gamma   90.00
#
_symmetry.space_group_name_H-M   'P 1'
#
loop_
_entity.id
_entity.type
_entity.pdbx_description
1 polymer ?
#
loop_
_entity_poly.entity_id
_entity_poly.type
_entity_poly.pdbx_seq_one_letter_code
_entity_poly.pdbx_strand_id
1 'polypeptide(L)'
;MCGRYFWTDDAQEEFEEDFPLLAGEIRKLRAGDYTPAMTAIAVTAADHRKTSGDLSVHGDIGAGSDPGVLSARQLQWGFPGFDKGKLLINARAESVKDRPTFADSYAQRRCVLPAAGFYEWDRKKEKVIFTLPEKPLLYLAGIFRPYGPEMRFVILTREANASMAPVHDRMPLILSNNEVEPWISDAAAADRLLAKQLPALKAQRPFEQMSFDW
;
A
#
# COMPACT_ATOMS: atom_id res chain seq x y z
N MET A 1 -12.31 -1.68 -6.80
CA MET A 1 -11.05 -0.97 -6.40
C MET A 1 -10.72 -1.35 -4.97
N CYS A 2 -9.46 -1.71 -4.67
CA CYS A 2 -9.03 -2.16 -3.35
C CYS A 2 -9.43 -1.16 -2.25
N GLY A 3 -10.44 -1.50 -1.49
CA GLY A 3 -11.00 -0.71 -0.39
C GLY A 3 -10.89 -1.40 0.96
N ARG A 4 -10.25 -2.56 1.01
CA ARG A 4 -9.96 -3.29 2.25
C ARG A 4 -8.81 -4.26 2.01
N TYR A 5 -7.81 -4.25 2.89
CA TYR A 5 -6.75 -5.25 2.95
C TYR A 5 -6.64 -5.76 4.39
N PHE A 6 -5.86 -6.81 4.61
CA PHE A 6 -5.70 -7.39 5.93
C PHE A 6 -4.24 -7.73 6.22
N TRP A 7 -3.96 -7.83 7.52
CA TRP A 7 -2.67 -8.18 8.09
C TRP A 7 -2.80 -9.42 8.98
N THR A 8 -1.81 -10.30 8.98
CA THR A 8 -1.76 -11.54 9.79
C THR A 8 -0.40 -11.68 10.46
N ASP A 9 -0.32 -12.57 11.44
CA ASP A 9 0.93 -12.87 12.12
C ASP A 9 1.94 -13.55 11.16
N ASP A 10 1.49 -14.43 10.26
CA ASP A 10 2.37 -15.04 9.24
C ASP A 10 2.97 -14.00 8.30
N ALA A 11 2.20 -12.97 7.93
CA ALA A 11 2.71 -11.86 7.12
C ALA A 11 3.70 -10.99 7.89
N GLN A 12 3.56 -10.89 9.20
CA GLN A 12 4.51 -10.21 10.07
C GLN A 12 5.84 -10.94 10.11
N GLU A 13 5.83 -12.26 10.28
CA GLU A 13 7.04 -13.08 10.29
C GLU A 13 7.83 -12.92 8.97
N GLU A 14 7.17 -13.06 7.82
CA GLU A 14 7.79 -12.85 6.50
C GLU A 14 8.34 -11.41 6.35
N PHE A 15 7.59 -10.39 6.83
CA PHE A 15 8.08 -9.01 6.77
C PHE A 15 9.33 -8.77 7.63
N GLU A 16 9.41 -9.38 8.81
CA GLU A 16 10.56 -9.27 9.69
C GLU A 16 11.82 -9.94 9.11
N GLU A 17 11.63 -10.99 8.31
CA GLU A 17 12.72 -11.61 7.53
C GLU A 17 13.15 -10.71 6.37
N ASP A 18 12.21 -10.14 5.62
CA ASP A 18 12.49 -9.25 4.48
C ASP A 18 13.14 -7.92 4.94
N PHE A 19 12.70 -7.34 6.08
CA PHE A 19 13.12 -6.04 6.58
C PHE A 19 13.40 -6.04 8.10
N PRO A 20 14.45 -6.72 8.58
CA PRO A 20 14.71 -6.89 10.00
C PRO A 20 14.92 -5.57 10.76
N LEU A 21 15.43 -4.53 10.11
CA LEU A 21 15.61 -3.21 10.72
C LEU A 21 14.27 -2.49 10.99
N LEU A 22 13.18 -2.87 10.34
CA LEU A 22 11.85 -2.31 10.54
C LEU A 22 10.95 -3.16 11.43
N ALA A 23 11.41 -4.33 11.89
CA ALA A 23 10.65 -5.28 12.69
C ALA A 23 9.98 -4.64 13.92
N GLY A 24 10.71 -3.79 14.65
CA GLY A 24 10.18 -3.11 15.84
C GLY A 24 9.00 -2.19 15.59
N GLU A 25 8.90 -1.60 14.40
CA GLU A 25 7.77 -0.74 14.04
C GLU A 25 6.61 -1.56 13.49
N ILE A 26 6.88 -2.61 12.69
CA ILE A 26 5.83 -3.41 12.09
C ILE A 26 5.04 -4.22 13.14
N ARG A 27 5.67 -4.62 14.24
CA ARG A 27 5.02 -5.28 15.39
C ARG A 27 3.95 -4.42 16.08
N LYS A 28 3.86 -3.14 15.75
CA LYS A 28 2.78 -2.26 16.21
C LYS A 28 1.51 -2.40 15.36
N LEU A 29 1.59 -3.03 14.17
CA LEU A 29 0.39 -3.39 13.42
C LEU A 29 -0.40 -4.46 14.16
N ARG A 30 -1.70 -4.32 14.14
CA ARG A 30 -2.60 -5.35 14.67
C ARG A 30 -3.08 -6.24 13.54
N ALA A 31 -3.10 -7.56 13.78
CA ALA A 31 -3.75 -8.49 12.86
C ALA A 31 -5.22 -8.10 12.66
N GLY A 32 -5.71 -8.22 11.43
CA GLY A 32 -7.08 -7.88 11.09
C GLY A 32 -7.21 -7.03 9.82
N ASP A 33 -8.42 -6.53 9.62
CA ASP A 33 -8.79 -5.76 8.44
C ASP A 33 -8.44 -4.28 8.58
N TYR A 34 -7.92 -3.71 7.49
CA TYR A 34 -7.67 -2.28 7.32
C TYR A 34 -8.61 -1.71 6.26
N THR A 35 -9.32 -0.65 6.63
CA THR A 35 -10.31 0.05 5.79
C THR A 35 -9.97 1.54 5.68
N PRO A 36 -10.53 2.28 4.71
CA PRO A 36 -10.33 3.72 4.60
C PRO A 36 -10.57 4.46 5.91
N ALA A 37 -9.82 5.52 6.13
CA ALA A 37 -9.70 6.32 7.35
C ALA A 37 -8.97 5.65 8.53
N MET A 38 -8.65 4.36 8.48
CA MET A 38 -7.79 3.73 9.48
C MET A 38 -6.33 4.14 9.30
N THR A 39 -5.59 4.15 10.40
CA THR A 39 -4.14 4.32 10.42
C THR A 39 -3.47 2.98 10.21
N ALA A 40 -2.49 2.93 9.31
CA ALA A 40 -1.66 1.78 9.04
C ALA A 40 -0.18 2.15 9.12
N ILE A 41 0.70 1.15 9.19
CA ILE A 41 2.13 1.35 9.05
C ILE A 41 2.52 1.17 7.59
N ALA A 42 3.24 2.14 7.05
CA ALA A 42 3.79 2.12 5.70
C ALA A 42 5.30 2.21 5.74
N VAL A 43 5.97 1.53 4.82
CA VAL A 43 7.40 1.70 4.56
C VAL A 43 7.60 2.93 3.68
N THR A 44 8.53 3.81 4.07
CA THR A 44 8.86 5.07 3.39
C THR A 44 10.37 5.27 3.38
N ALA A 45 10.86 6.27 2.64
CA ALA A 45 12.23 6.76 2.86
C ALA A 45 12.38 7.33 4.27
N ALA A 46 13.54 7.13 4.87
CA ALA A 46 13.86 7.72 6.17
C ALA A 46 14.02 9.25 6.07
N ASP A 47 13.65 9.96 7.14
CA ASP A 47 13.92 11.41 7.24
C ASP A 47 15.31 11.64 7.82
N HIS A 48 16.12 12.41 7.13
CA HIS A 48 17.45 12.85 7.61
C HIS A 48 17.42 13.66 8.92
N ARG A 49 16.28 14.22 9.33
CA ARG A 49 16.20 15.17 10.44
C ARG A 49 16.19 14.55 11.83
N LYS A 50 16.16 13.23 11.96
CA LYS A 50 16.10 12.58 13.30
C LYS A 50 17.43 12.15 13.89
N THR A 51 18.56 12.43 13.23
CA THR A 51 19.92 12.06 13.74
C THR A 51 20.65 13.18 14.47
N SER A 52 20.13 14.40 14.49
CA SER A 52 20.65 15.49 15.34
C SER A 52 19.55 15.93 16.29
N GLY A 53 19.77 15.70 17.60
CA GLY A 53 18.80 15.98 18.64
C GLY A 53 18.49 17.47 18.75
N ASP A 54 17.48 17.93 18.03
CA ASP A 54 16.84 19.22 18.28
C ASP A 54 15.33 19.10 18.09
N LEU A 55 14.61 19.45 19.18
CA LEU A 55 13.17 19.50 19.29
C LEU A 55 12.70 20.87 18.79
N SER A 56 12.60 21.07 17.49
CA SER A 56 11.85 22.20 16.96
C SER A 56 10.81 21.71 15.96
N VAL A 57 9.58 21.73 16.44
CA VAL A 57 8.36 21.55 15.64
C VAL A 57 8.14 22.81 14.83
N HIS A 58 8.48 22.84 13.52
CA HIS A 58 7.79 23.65 12.51
C HIS A 58 8.12 23.12 11.13
N GLY A 59 7.04 22.86 10.36
CA GLY A 59 7.05 22.24 9.07
C GLY A 59 7.87 22.96 8.03
N ASP A 60 8.76 22.20 7.45
CA ASP A 60 9.10 22.32 6.04
C ASP A 60 9.62 20.93 5.59
N ILE A 61 8.82 20.22 4.81
CA ILE A 61 9.18 18.90 4.28
C ILE A 61 9.95 19.15 2.99
N GLY A 62 11.18 19.67 3.16
CA GLY A 62 12.13 19.84 2.05
C GLY A 62 12.75 18.49 1.69
N ALA A 63 12.86 18.24 0.39
CA ALA A 63 13.53 17.12 -0.24
C ALA A 63 14.90 16.82 0.39
N GLY A 64 15.08 15.62 0.92
CA GLY A 64 16.33 15.14 1.51
C GLY A 64 16.11 13.82 2.26
N SER A 65 15.67 12.77 1.55
CA SER A 65 15.74 11.41 2.04
C SER A 65 17.12 10.84 1.72
N ASP A 66 17.69 10.06 2.64
CA ASP A 66 18.91 9.30 2.36
C ASP A 66 18.56 8.18 1.39
N PRO A 67 19.10 8.17 0.15
CA PRO A 67 18.80 7.11 -0.78
C PRO A 67 19.29 5.79 -0.19
N GLY A 68 18.36 4.82 -0.03
CA GLY A 68 18.64 3.49 0.48
C GLY A 68 18.32 3.23 1.96
N VAL A 69 17.91 4.24 2.74
CA VAL A 69 17.44 4.01 4.13
C VAL A 69 15.92 4.04 4.18
N LEU A 70 15.34 2.90 4.61
CA LEU A 70 13.90 2.76 4.78
C LEU A 70 13.49 3.09 6.23
N SER A 71 12.27 3.55 6.40
CA SER A 71 11.64 3.83 7.68
C SER A 71 10.19 3.38 7.67
N ALA A 72 9.68 2.98 8.81
CA ALA A 72 8.26 2.67 8.97
C ALA A 72 7.54 3.85 9.62
N ARG A 73 6.36 4.24 9.08
CA ARG A 73 5.56 5.37 9.55
C ARG A 73 4.09 5.01 9.65
N GLN A 74 3.44 5.65 10.60
CA GLN A 74 1.98 5.63 10.68
C GLN A 74 1.39 6.63 9.70
N LEU A 75 0.55 6.13 8.78
CA LEU A 75 -0.17 6.93 7.79
C LEU A 75 -1.65 6.57 7.83
N GLN A 76 -2.52 7.55 7.65
CA GLN A 76 -3.96 7.34 7.56
C GLN A 76 -4.40 7.09 6.12
N TRP A 77 -5.24 6.09 5.89
CA TRP A 77 -5.68 5.73 4.55
C TRP A 77 -6.74 6.68 4.00
N GLY A 78 -6.45 7.29 2.87
CA GLY A 78 -7.35 8.14 2.09
C GLY A 78 -7.02 9.63 2.15
N PHE A 79 -6.83 10.22 0.97
CA PHE A 79 -6.75 11.67 0.82
C PHE A 79 -8.16 12.27 0.90
N PRO A 80 -8.35 13.45 1.48
CA PRO A 80 -9.61 14.18 1.38
C PRO A 80 -10.01 14.38 -0.09
N GLY A 81 -11.22 13.98 -0.43
CA GLY A 81 -11.80 14.19 -1.75
C GLY A 81 -12.32 15.62 -1.94
N PHE A 82 -12.77 15.93 -3.15
CA PHE A 82 -13.37 17.24 -3.45
C PHE A 82 -14.72 17.43 -2.73
N ASP A 83 -15.50 16.35 -2.61
CA ASP A 83 -16.76 16.39 -1.88
C ASP A 83 -16.51 16.17 -0.39
N LYS A 84 -17.19 16.94 0.45
CA LYS A 84 -17.06 16.83 1.92
C LYS A 84 -17.38 15.40 2.38
N GLY A 85 -16.45 14.82 3.13
CA GLY A 85 -16.58 13.47 3.70
C GLY A 85 -16.21 12.32 2.77
N LYS A 86 -15.92 12.56 1.48
CA LYS A 86 -15.40 11.53 0.58
C LYS A 86 -13.88 11.43 0.66
N LEU A 87 -13.38 10.19 0.59
CA LEU A 87 -11.94 9.90 0.56
C LEU A 87 -11.56 9.36 -0.83
N LEU A 88 -10.43 9.85 -1.33
CA LEU A 88 -9.71 9.23 -2.43
C LEU A 88 -8.79 8.16 -1.82
N ILE A 89 -9.15 6.91 -1.97
CA ILE A 89 -8.43 5.78 -1.34
C ILE A 89 -7.43 5.12 -2.28
N ASN A 90 -7.58 5.36 -3.58
CA ASN A 90 -6.72 4.82 -4.62
C ASN A 90 -6.34 5.89 -5.65
N ALA A 91 -5.19 5.71 -6.30
CA ALA A 91 -4.77 6.46 -7.47
C ALA A 91 -4.45 5.50 -8.62
N ARG A 92 -4.81 5.87 -9.85
CA ARG A 92 -4.49 5.07 -11.04
C ARG A 92 -3.03 5.27 -11.40
N ALA A 93 -2.26 4.20 -11.47
CA ALA A 93 -0.84 4.23 -11.85
C ALA A 93 -0.62 4.87 -13.23
N GLU A 94 -1.54 4.63 -14.17
CA GLU A 94 -1.48 5.12 -15.55
C GLU A 94 -1.53 6.65 -15.65
N SER A 95 -2.10 7.33 -14.66
CA SER A 95 -2.28 8.79 -14.67
C SER A 95 -1.76 9.49 -13.41
N VAL A 96 -1.06 8.77 -12.54
CA VAL A 96 -0.60 9.31 -11.24
C VAL A 96 0.33 10.51 -11.41
N LYS A 97 1.13 10.52 -12.48
CA LYS A 97 2.10 11.59 -12.81
C LYS A 97 1.42 12.85 -13.32
N ASP A 98 0.25 12.72 -13.96
CA ASP A 98 -0.43 13.82 -14.64
C ASP A 98 -1.54 14.46 -13.80
N ARG A 99 -1.98 13.78 -12.74
CA ARG A 99 -3.04 14.28 -11.87
C ARG A 99 -2.48 15.18 -10.78
N PRO A 100 -2.85 16.48 -10.73
CA PRO A 100 -2.34 17.43 -9.73
C PRO A 100 -2.49 16.95 -8.28
N THR A 101 -3.55 16.17 -7.99
CA THR A 101 -3.78 15.57 -6.66
C THR A 101 -2.68 14.61 -6.25
N PHE A 102 -2.02 13.93 -7.20
CA PHE A 102 -1.12 12.81 -6.93
C PHE A 102 0.31 13.04 -7.39
N ALA A 103 0.52 13.87 -8.42
CA ALA A 103 1.81 14.03 -9.11
C ALA A 103 2.97 14.40 -8.17
N ASP A 104 2.77 15.37 -7.30
CA ASP A 104 3.78 15.77 -6.31
C ASP A 104 4.08 14.66 -5.29
N SER A 105 3.03 13.95 -4.82
CA SER A 105 3.22 12.80 -3.93
C SER A 105 3.95 11.65 -4.62
N TYR A 106 3.65 11.39 -5.88
CA TYR A 106 4.36 10.38 -6.66
C TYR A 106 5.83 10.74 -6.85
N ALA A 107 6.13 11.99 -7.16
CA ALA A 107 7.51 12.43 -7.37
C ALA A 107 8.38 12.33 -6.10
N GLN A 108 7.81 12.63 -4.92
CA GLN A 108 8.59 12.85 -3.71
C GLN A 108 8.27 11.94 -2.52
N ARG A 109 7.10 11.33 -2.49
CA ARG A 109 6.58 10.64 -1.29
C ARG A 109 5.91 9.32 -1.65
N ARG A 110 6.71 8.40 -2.15
CA ARG A 110 6.29 7.03 -2.39
C ARG A 110 6.37 6.22 -1.09
N CYS A 111 5.47 5.29 -0.92
CA CYS A 111 5.42 4.39 0.22
C CYS A 111 4.98 2.99 -0.21
N VAL A 112 5.09 2.05 0.71
CA VAL A 112 4.63 0.68 0.52
C VAL A 112 3.82 0.24 1.73
N LEU A 113 2.66 -0.37 1.50
CA LEU A 113 1.80 -0.93 2.53
C LEU A 113 1.99 -2.46 2.52
N PRO A 114 2.58 -3.06 3.57
CA PRO A 114 2.61 -4.50 3.70
C PRO A 114 1.20 -5.02 4.01
N ALA A 115 0.83 -6.14 3.39
CA ALA A 115 -0.49 -6.75 3.55
C ALA A 115 -0.40 -8.27 3.35
N ALA A 116 -1.19 -9.04 4.10
CA ALA A 116 -1.32 -10.49 3.87
C ALA A 116 -2.19 -10.79 2.63
N GLY A 117 -3.10 -9.87 2.32
CA GLY A 117 -3.98 -9.96 1.18
C GLY A 117 -4.97 -8.80 1.16
N PHE A 118 -5.87 -8.81 0.20
CA PHE A 118 -6.91 -7.80 0.09
C PHE A 118 -8.23 -8.40 -0.37
N TYR A 119 -9.29 -7.62 -0.21
CA TYR A 119 -10.64 -8.02 -0.57
C TYR A 119 -11.14 -7.22 -1.75
N GLU A 120 -11.92 -7.88 -2.60
CA GLU A 120 -12.76 -7.27 -3.60
C GLU A 120 -14.13 -7.94 -3.63
N TRP A 121 -15.09 -7.24 -4.21
CA TRP A 121 -16.44 -7.72 -4.38
C TRP A 121 -16.75 -7.83 -5.87
N ASP A 122 -17.24 -9.01 -6.26
CA ASP A 122 -17.66 -9.22 -7.64
C ASP A 122 -18.98 -8.48 -7.98
N ARG A 123 -19.45 -8.65 -9.20
CA ARG A 123 -20.70 -8.01 -9.68
C ARG A 123 -21.94 -8.44 -8.89
N LYS A 124 -21.90 -9.61 -8.23
CA LYS A 124 -22.96 -10.10 -7.34
C LYS A 124 -22.80 -9.60 -5.91
N LYS A 125 -21.78 -8.78 -5.63
CA LYS A 125 -21.40 -8.30 -4.30
C LYS A 125 -20.90 -9.44 -3.38
N GLU A 126 -20.43 -10.54 -3.94
CA GLU A 126 -19.78 -11.61 -3.20
C GLU A 126 -18.33 -11.23 -2.92
N LYS A 127 -17.91 -11.42 -1.67
CA LYS A 127 -16.55 -11.11 -1.24
C LYS A 127 -15.57 -12.15 -1.78
N VAL A 128 -14.47 -11.69 -2.36
CA VAL A 128 -13.34 -12.53 -2.79
C VAL A 128 -12.08 -12.05 -2.10
N ILE A 129 -11.31 -12.98 -1.59
CA ILE A 129 -10.01 -12.76 -0.94
C ILE A 129 -8.93 -13.01 -1.99
N PHE A 130 -8.00 -12.08 -2.10
CA PHE A 130 -6.83 -12.18 -2.98
C PHE A 130 -5.54 -12.21 -2.17
N THR A 131 -4.72 -13.24 -2.42
CA THR A 131 -3.39 -13.43 -1.81
C THR A 131 -2.37 -13.83 -2.87
N LEU A 132 -1.09 -13.80 -2.54
CA LEU A 132 -0.07 -14.47 -3.35
C LEU A 132 -0.18 -15.99 -3.16
N PRO A 133 0.12 -16.81 -4.19
CA PRO A 133 -0.03 -18.27 -4.11
C PRO A 133 0.86 -18.93 -3.06
N GLU A 134 2.09 -18.46 -2.90
CA GLU A 134 3.14 -19.14 -2.12
C GLU A 134 3.75 -18.29 -1.01
N LYS A 135 3.27 -17.05 -0.85
CA LYS A 135 3.78 -16.12 0.15
C LYS A 135 2.65 -15.52 0.97
N PRO A 136 2.82 -15.42 2.29
CA PRO A 136 1.81 -14.80 3.16
C PRO A 136 1.78 -13.27 3.06
N LEU A 137 2.70 -12.65 2.31
CA LEU A 137 2.93 -11.22 2.29
C LEU A 137 2.97 -10.67 0.87
N LEU A 138 2.31 -9.55 0.64
CA LEU A 138 2.41 -8.70 -0.54
C LEU A 138 2.68 -7.25 -0.14
N TYR A 139 3.32 -6.52 -1.06
CA TYR A 139 3.70 -5.13 -0.88
C TYR A 139 2.89 -4.24 -1.82
N LEU A 140 1.95 -3.48 -1.27
CA LEU A 140 1.08 -2.60 -2.06
C LEU A 140 1.77 -1.26 -2.26
N ALA A 141 2.03 -0.88 -3.50
CA ALA A 141 2.61 0.42 -3.81
C ALA A 141 1.63 1.55 -3.49
N GLY A 142 2.11 2.59 -2.85
CA GLY A 142 1.34 3.75 -2.45
C GLY A 142 2.13 5.05 -2.60
N ILE A 143 1.40 6.13 -2.40
CA ILE A 143 1.94 7.48 -2.27
C ILE A 143 1.28 8.17 -1.08
N PHE A 144 1.98 9.13 -0.46
CA PHE A 144 1.45 9.82 0.71
C PHE A 144 1.74 11.32 0.67
N ARG A 145 1.02 12.07 1.49
CA ARG A 145 1.25 13.52 1.67
C ARG A 145 0.66 14.03 2.99
N PRO A 146 1.13 15.18 3.48
CA PRO A 146 0.55 15.82 4.65
C PRO A 146 -0.81 16.45 4.34
N TYR A 147 -1.71 16.39 5.32
CA TYR A 147 -2.97 17.11 5.40
C TYR A 147 -3.09 17.69 6.83
N GLY A 148 -2.59 18.92 7.03
CA GLY A 148 -2.42 19.47 8.37
C GLY A 148 -1.47 18.61 9.21
N PRO A 149 -1.86 18.16 10.41
CA PRO A 149 -1.01 17.33 11.26
C PRO A 149 -0.98 15.86 10.81
N GLU A 150 -1.87 15.42 9.93
CA GLU A 150 -2.02 14.03 9.52
C GLU A 150 -1.21 13.74 8.26
N MET A 151 -0.52 12.61 8.25
CA MET A 151 0.08 12.05 7.04
C MET A 151 -0.87 11.01 6.47
N ARG A 152 -1.27 11.17 5.20
CA ARG A 152 -2.25 10.29 4.57
C ARG A 152 -1.69 9.63 3.34
N PHE A 153 -2.16 8.40 3.05
CA PHE A 153 -1.74 7.63 1.88
C PHE A 153 -2.92 7.22 0.99
N VAL A 154 -2.60 6.89 -0.25
CA VAL A 154 -3.47 6.18 -1.19
C VAL A 154 -2.70 5.04 -1.82
N ILE A 155 -3.40 3.95 -2.15
CA ILE A 155 -2.83 2.78 -2.82
C ILE A 155 -2.90 3.00 -4.34
N LEU A 156 -1.82 2.67 -5.06
CA LEU A 156 -1.82 2.69 -6.51
C LEU A 156 -2.53 1.45 -7.06
N THR A 157 -3.32 1.66 -8.10
CA THR A 157 -4.02 0.58 -8.80
C THR A 157 -3.74 0.61 -10.29
N ARG A 158 -3.83 -0.57 -10.91
CA ARG A 158 -3.66 -0.78 -12.35
C ARG A 158 -4.82 -1.58 -12.92
N GLU A 159 -4.84 -1.72 -14.24
CA GLU A 159 -5.70 -2.69 -14.91
C GLU A 159 -5.44 -4.11 -14.37
N ALA A 160 -6.52 -4.83 -14.11
CA ALA A 160 -6.47 -6.18 -13.56
C ALA A 160 -5.86 -7.16 -14.56
N ASN A 161 -4.99 -8.05 -14.08
CA ASN A 161 -4.52 -9.18 -14.87
C ASN A 161 -5.58 -10.32 -14.91
N ALA A 162 -5.28 -11.41 -15.63
CA ALA A 162 -6.20 -12.52 -15.83
C ALA A 162 -6.67 -13.18 -14.51
N SER A 163 -5.88 -13.12 -13.43
CA SER A 163 -6.27 -13.71 -12.13
C SER A 163 -7.33 -12.91 -11.40
N MET A 164 -7.41 -11.60 -11.65
CA MET A 164 -8.34 -10.70 -10.96
C MET A 164 -9.48 -10.18 -11.83
N ALA A 165 -9.29 -10.08 -13.16
CA ALA A 165 -10.27 -9.55 -14.09
C ALA A 165 -11.69 -10.17 -13.99
N PRO A 166 -11.87 -11.45 -13.63
CA PRO A 166 -13.20 -12.03 -13.42
C PRO A 166 -13.98 -11.39 -12.26
N VAL A 167 -13.29 -10.75 -11.31
CA VAL A 167 -13.90 -10.14 -10.12
C VAL A 167 -13.98 -8.62 -10.25
N HIS A 168 -12.89 -7.98 -10.64
CA HIS A 168 -12.80 -6.52 -10.77
C HIS A 168 -11.84 -6.12 -11.90
N ASP A 169 -12.09 -4.99 -12.56
CA ASP A 169 -11.28 -4.44 -13.66
C ASP A 169 -9.95 -3.77 -13.20
N ARG A 170 -9.80 -3.55 -11.90
CA ARG A 170 -8.61 -2.94 -11.31
C ARG A 170 -8.03 -3.84 -10.23
N MET A 171 -6.69 -3.79 -10.05
CA MET A 171 -5.97 -4.43 -8.97
C MET A 171 -4.90 -3.50 -8.40
N PRO A 172 -4.47 -3.68 -7.15
CA PRO A 172 -3.34 -2.94 -6.59
C PRO A 172 -2.07 -3.15 -7.42
N LEU A 173 -1.21 -2.13 -7.45
CA LEU A 173 0.17 -2.27 -7.91
C LEU A 173 0.95 -3.02 -6.83
N ILE A 174 1.26 -4.29 -7.09
CA ILE A 174 1.93 -5.18 -6.14
C ILE A 174 3.42 -5.24 -6.50
N LEU A 175 4.26 -5.01 -5.52
CA LEU A 175 5.72 -5.10 -5.60
C LEU A 175 6.21 -6.42 -5.00
N SER A 176 7.36 -6.90 -5.42
CA SER A 176 8.16 -7.90 -4.71
C SER A 176 9.04 -7.21 -3.66
N ASN A 177 9.60 -7.97 -2.69
CA ASN A 177 10.43 -7.39 -1.63
C ASN A 177 11.63 -6.60 -2.17
N ASN A 178 12.31 -7.10 -3.19
CA ASN A 178 13.44 -6.43 -3.84
C ASN A 178 13.07 -5.19 -4.67
N GLU A 179 11.78 -4.91 -4.87
CA GLU A 179 11.27 -3.72 -5.54
C GLU A 179 10.83 -2.62 -4.56
N VAL A 180 10.73 -2.93 -3.26
CA VAL A 180 10.28 -1.99 -2.22
C VAL A 180 11.20 -0.78 -2.12
N GLU A 181 12.49 -1.01 -1.91
CA GLU A 181 13.47 0.07 -1.81
C GLU A 181 13.61 0.85 -3.12
N PRO A 182 13.79 0.24 -4.31
CA PRO A 182 13.80 0.96 -5.58
C PRO A 182 12.54 1.77 -5.84
N TRP A 183 11.36 1.26 -5.47
CA TRP A 183 10.11 2.01 -5.58
C TRP A 183 10.13 3.30 -4.75
N ILE A 184 10.66 3.23 -3.55
CA ILE A 184 10.67 4.35 -2.60
C ILE A 184 11.74 5.39 -2.98
N SER A 185 12.97 4.94 -3.28
CA SER A 185 14.15 5.78 -3.37
C SER A 185 14.53 6.22 -4.79
N ASP A 186 14.25 5.40 -5.81
CA ASP A 186 14.65 5.64 -7.20
C ASP A 186 13.45 6.03 -8.09
N ALA A 187 13.45 7.26 -8.61
CA ALA A 187 12.40 7.75 -9.49
C ALA A 187 12.34 6.99 -10.83
N ALA A 188 13.49 6.63 -11.39
CA ALA A 188 13.53 5.90 -12.65
C ALA A 188 13.08 4.44 -12.49
N ALA A 189 13.41 3.81 -11.35
CA ALA A 189 12.87 2.49 -11.01
C ALA A 189 11.36 2.56 -10.78
N ALA A 190 10.88 3.55 -10.04
CA ALA A 190 9.44 3.73 -9.80
C ALA A 190 8.68 3.90 -11.13
N ASP A 191 9.20 4.66 -12.08
CA ASP A 191 8.61 4.82 -13.41
C ASP A 191 8.49 3.49 -14.17
N ARG A 192 9.52 2.66 -14.12
CA ARG A 192 9.48 1.30 -14.70
C ARG A 192 8.46 0.40 -14.00
N LEU A 193 8.40 0.49 -12.68
CA LEU A 193 7.49 -0.32 -11.85
C LEU A 193 6.01 0.03 -12.06
N LEU A 194 5.66 1.26 -12.44
CA LEU A 194 4.30 1.60 -12.84
C LEU A 194 3.76 0.71 -13.98
N ALA A 195 4.63 0.26 -14.88
CA ALA A 195 4.28 -0.54 -16.05
C ALA A 195 4.65 -2.03 -15.94
N LYS A 196 5.15 -2.49 -14.77
CA LYS A 196 5.58 -3.88 -14.57
C LYS A 196 4.44 -4.89 -14.79
N GLN A 197 4.78 -6.12 -15.12
CA GLN A 197 3.82 -7.22 -15.10
C GLN A 197 3.47 -7.57 -13.64
N LEU A 198 2.17 -7.59 -13.33
CA LEU A 198 1.69 -7.91 -11.98
C LEU A 198 1.63 -9.42 -11.75
N PRO A 199 1.89 -9.89 -10.51
CA PRO A 199 1.85 -11.30 -10.18
C PRO A 199 0.44 -11.86 -10.33
N ALA A 200 0.35 -13.16 -10.66
CA ALA A 200 -0.91 -13.88 -10.56
C ALA A 200 -1.31 -14.02 -9.08
N LEU A 201 -2.58 -13.86 -8.82
CA LEU A 201 -3.14 -13.95 -7.47
C LEU A 201 -3.99 -15.21 -7.30
N LYS A 202 -4.00 -15.75 -6.09
CA LYS A 202 -4.95 -16.76 -5.67
C LYS A 202 -6.22 -16.07 -5.21
N ALA A 203 -7.36 -16.42 -5.84
CA ALA A 203 -8.68 -15.92 -5.45
C ALA A 203 -9.38 -16.98 -4.60
N GLN A 204 -9.92 -16.59 -3.45
CA GLN A 204 -10.68 -17.46 -2.55
C GLN A 204 -12.00 -16.79 -2.20
N ARG A 205 -13.11 -17.54 -2.30
CA ARG A 205 -14.40 -17.12 -1.79
C ARG A 205 -14.56 -17.67 -0.37
N PRO A 206 -14.92 -16.85 0.63
CA PRO A 206 -15.27 -17.37 1.94
C PRO A 206 -16.56 -18.16 1.78
N PHE A 207 -16.47 -19.47 2.00
CA PHE A 207 -17.57 -20.46 1.99
C PHE A 207 -18.30 -20.63 0.64
N GLU A 208 -17.89 -21.59 -0.16
CA GLU A 208 -18.84 -22.48 -0.80
C GLU A 208 -19.40 -23.37 0.33
N GLN A 209 -20.57 -23.03 0.82
CA GLN A 209 -21.35 -23.95 1.64
C GLN A 209 -21.66 -25.13 0.74
N MET A 210 -21.03 -26.27 0.99
CA MET A 210 -21.38 -27.50 0.30
C MET A 210 -22.86 -27.75 0.58
N SER A 211 -23.71 -27.55 -0.43
CA SER A 211 -25.08 -28.05 -0.40
C SER A 211 -24.99 -29.57 -0.37
N PHE A 212 -25.25 -30.17 0.77
CA PHE A 212 -25.55 -31.59 0.83
C PHE A 212 -26.98 -31.75 0.27
N ASP A 213 -27.09 -32.16 -0.99
CA ASP A 213 -28.33 -32.69 -1.52
C ASP A 213 -28.60 -33.99 -0.80
N TRP A 214 -29.69 -34.02 -0.01
CA TRP A 214 -30.26 -35.21 0.64
C TRP A 214 -31.27 -35.88 -0.30
#